data_b3426b01a97709d7923a6499c220be28
#
_entry.id   b3426b01a97709d7923a6499c220be28
#
_cell.length_a   1.000
_cell.length_b   1.000
_cell.length_c   1.000
_cell.angle_alpha   90.00
_cell.angle_beta   90.00
_cell.angle_gamma   90.00
#
_symmetry.space_group_name_H-M   'P 1'
#
loop_
_entity.id
_entity.type
_entity.pdbx_description
1 polymer ?
#
loop_
_entity_poly.entity_id
_entity_poly.type
_entity_poly.pdbx_seq_one_letter_code
_entity_poly.pdbx_strand_id
1 'polypeptide(L)'
;YDRICDHAGGRLITNNNGDVICTLHKWQFNPERGTYNSDNVKKETLEYKEIEDHFEVNLSEELIDLPKFTTNKEIEIKFLNHASLLVSTPDFKFATDPWLTGQAFSTGWWLKYKSPMGWEEDLNSCDFIYISHTHPDHLHPETLSYVNKSMPILIADFASQSSENYLNSLGFNNLIKLKHEETLINHKKEIFFSVLKSGDFRDDSGLLLKYGNFSALFNVDSNYLNYFKLPEQLTMVASSFAGGAGSYPVCFENINEKQKSIGQ
;
A
#
# COMPACT_ATOMS: atom_id res chain seq x y z
N TYR A 1 22.27 -4.77 -7.43
CA TYR A 1 20.98 -5.03 -6.75
C TYR A 1 21.10 -4.72 -5.27
N ASP A 2 20.03 -4.22 -4.65
CA ASP A 2 19.95 -4.15 -3.20
C ASP A 2 19.90 -5.56 -2.56
N ARG A 3 20.08 -5.65 -1.24
CA ARG A 3 20.08 -6.94 -0.52
C ARG A 3 18.75 -7.27 0.16
N ILE A 4 17.66 -6.76 -0.32
CA ILE A 4 16.32 -7.02 0.21
C ILE A 4 15.56 -7.93 -0.76
N CYS A 5 14.95 -8.99 -0.27
CA CYS A 5 14.19 -9.92 -1.09
C CYS A 5 12.82 -9.35 -1.45
N ASP A 6 12.50 -9.28 -2.74
CA ASP A 6 11.25 -8.72 -3.26
C ASP A 6 10.00 -9.52 -2.86
N HIS A 7 10.18 -10.75 -2.37
CA HIS A 7 9.07 -11.59 -1.95
C HIS A 7 8.45 -11.16 -0.61
N ALA A 8 9.27 -10.86 0.41
CA ALA A 8 8.77 -10.54 1.75
C ALA A 8 9.75 -9.66 2.56
N GLY A 9 10.59 -8.88 1.93
CA GLY A 9 11.51 -7.96 2.60
C GLY A 9 12.64 -8.63 3.40
N GLY A 10 12.84 -9.95 3.25
CA GLY A 10 13.93 -10.66 3.92
C GLY A 10 15.29 -10.28 3.33
N ARG A 11 16.32 -10.29 4.16
CA ARG A 11 17.68 -9.98 3.70
C ARG A 11 18.21 -11.08 2.79
N LEU A 12 18.79 -10.72 1.66
CA LEU A 12 19.56 -11.62 0.79
C LEU A 12 20.97 -11.77 1.35
N ILE A 13 21.40 -13.00 1.61
CA ILE A 13 22.73 -13.35 2.11
C ILE A 13 23.35 -14.42 1.22
N THR A 14 24.68 -14.39 1.10
CA THR A 14 25.40 -15.49 0.46
C THR A 14 25.63 -16.59 1.50
N ASN A 15 25.21 -17.81 1.19
CA ASN A 15 25.43 -18.98 2.03
C ASN A 15 26.85 -19.55 1.83
N ASN A 16 27.21 -20.60 2.59
CA ASN A 16 28.52 -21.23 2.52
C ASN A 16 28.81 -21.88 1.16
N ASN A 17 27.82 -22.15 0.34
CA ASN A 17 27.94 -22.73 -0.99
C ASN A 17 28.07 -21.68 -2.10
N GLY A 18 28.00 -20.37 -1.73
CA GLY A 18 28.03 -19.27 -2.69
C GLY A 18 26.66 -18.88 -3.24
N ASP A 19 25.57 -19.54 -2.84
CA ASP A 19 24.22 -19.18 -3.29
C ASP A 19 23.71 -17.94 -2.55
N VAL A 20 23.05 -17.06 -3.25
CA VAL A 20 22.36 -15.91 -2.64
C VAL A 20 20.93 -16.33 -2.27
N ILE A 21 20.62 -16.30 -0.98
CA ILE A 21 19.35 -16.78 -0.44
C ILE A 21 18.68 -15.74 0.46
N CYS A 22 17.35 -15.74 0.45
CA CYS A 22 16.56 -14.94 1.38
C CYS A 22 16.58 -15.55 2.79
N THR A 23 16.80 -14.74 3.82
CA THR A 23 16.84 -15.20 5.23
C THR A 23 15.51 -15.72 5.73
N LEU A 24 14.35 -15.20 5.21
CA LEU A 24 13.02 -15.58 5.66
C LEU A 24 12.55 -16.91 5.06
N HIS A 25 12.44 -16.99 3.73
CA HIS A 25 11.79 -18.11 3.06
C HIS A 25 12.76 -18.94 2.19
N LYS A 26 14.06 -18.65 2.26
CA LYS A 26 15.11 -19.35 1.52
C LYS A 26 14.97 -19.29 -0.02
N TRP A 27 14.25 -18.28 -0.52
CA TRP A 27 14.23 -18.04 -1.96
C TRP A 27 15.66 -17.78 -2.45
N GLN A 28 16.04 -18.49 -3.51
CA GLN A 28 17.33 -18.28 -4.17
C GLN A 28 17.22 -17.12 -5.16
N PHE A 29 18.21 -16.25 -5.14
CA PHE A 29 18.36 -15.15 -6.06
C PHE A 29 19.57 -15.38 -6.96
N ASN A 30 19.37 -15.26 -8.26
CA ASN A 30 20.46 -15.32 -9.24
C ASN A 30 20.93 -13.89 -9.55
N PRO A 31 22.09 -13.45 -9.04
CA PRO A 31 22.56 -12.08 -9.24
C PRO A 31 22.99 -11.78 -10.69
N GLU A 32 23.31 -12.79 -11.51
CA GLU A 32 23.67 -12.59 -12.90
C GLU A 32 22.46 -12.28 -13.77
N ARG A 33 21.32 -12.90 -13.46
CA ARG A 33 20.07 -12.74 -14.20
C ARG A 33 19.12 -11.74 -13.57
N GLY A 34 19.33 -11.38 -12.30
CA GLY A 34 18.42 -10.56 -11.53
C GLY A 34 17.09 -11.25 -11.21
N THR A 35 17.05 -12.59 -11.19
CA THR A 35 15.82 -13.37 -11.03
C THR A 35 15.87 -14.26 -9.78
N TYR A 36 14.68 -14.60 -9.26
CA TYR A 36 14.53 -15.59 -8.20
C TYR A 36 14.29 -16.99 -8.78
N ASN A 37 14.05 -17.98 -7.93
CA ASN A 37 13.78 -19.38 -8.31
C ASN A 37 12.68 -19.54 -9.38
N SER A 38 11.73 -18.62 -9.46
CA SER A 38 10.84 -18.50 -10.60
C SER A 38 11.33 -17.36 -11.49
N ASP A 39 11.57 -17.65 -12.76
CA ASP A 39 12.03 -16.65 -13.74
C ASP A 39 11.04 -15.48 -13.95
N ASN A 40 9.87 -15.55 -13.30
CA ASN A 40 8.79 -14.55 -13.42
C ASN A 40 8.99 -13.33 -12.50
N VAL A 41 9.85 -13.43 -11.48
CA VAL A 41 10.14 -12.33 -10.58
C VAL A 41 11.53 -11.80 -10.85
N LYS A 42 11.62 -10.59 -11.38
CA LYS A 42 12.89 -9.89 -11.64
C LYS A 42 13.09 -8.79 -10.62
N LYS A 43 14.30 -8.69 -10.12
CA LYS A 43 14.75 -7.58 -9.29
C LYS A 43 15.26 -6.44 -10.17
N GLU A 44 14.87 -5.21 -9.84
CA GLU A 44 15.38 -4.03 -10.53
C GLU A 44 16.89 -3.86 -10.31
N THR A 45 17.60 -3.51 -11.37
CA THR A 45 19.01 -3.14 -11.32
C THR A 45 19.13 -1.68 -10.87
N LEU A 46 19.93 -1.44 -9.84
CA LEU A 46 20.30 -0.10 -9.45
C LEU A 46 21.43 0.42 -10.34
N GLU A 47 21.32 1.62 -10.87
CA GLU A 47 22.44 2.31 -11.51
C GLU A 47 23.49 2.65 -10.45
N TYR A 48 24.75 2.34 -10.74
CA TYR A 48 25.85 2.61 -9.82
C TYR A 48 27.10 3.10 -10.55
N LYS A 49 27.93 3.85 -9.82
CA LYS A 49 29.30 4.16 -10.22
C LYS A 49 30.26 3.51 -9.24
N GLU A 50 31.28 2.85 -9.75
CA GLU A 50 32.39 2.35 -8.96
C GLU A 50 33.44 3.45 -8.79
N ILE A 51 33.76 3.77 -7.54
CA ILE A 51 34.74 4.80 -7.18
C ILE A 51 35.72 4.17 -6.21
N GLU A 52 36.94 3.91 -6.67
CA GLU A 52 38.09 3.36 -5.96
C GLU A 52 37.80 2.31 -4.87
N ASP A 53 37.13 2.65 -3.78
CA ASP A 53 36.86 1.77 -2.62
C ASP A 53 35.36 1.65 -2.24
N HIS A 54 34.46 2.31 -3.00
CA HIS A 54 33.03 2.29 -2.73
C HIS A 54 32.18 2.39 -4.00
N PHE A 55 30.89 2.10 -3.88
CA PHE A 55 29.91 2.25 -4.94
C PHE A 55 28.96 3.41 -4.61
N GLU A 56 28.87 4.38 -5.51
CA GLU A 56 27.77 5.34 -5.49
C GLU A 56 26.58 4.74 -6.24
N VAL A 57 25.48 4.54 -5.54
CA VAL A 57 24.23 4.07 -6.13
C VAL A 57 23.36 5.28 -6.42
N ASN A 58 22.98 5.45 -7.68
CA ASN A 58 21.98 6.44 -8.04
C ASN A 58 20.60 5.89 -7.65
N LEU A 59 20.15 6.24 -6.48
CA LEU A 59 18.74 6.13 -6.14
C LEU A 59 18.10 7.35 -6.81
N SER A 60 17.44 7.15 -7.95
CA SER A 60 16.68 8.22 -8.56
C SER A 60 15.62 8.66 -7.55
N GLU A 61 15.94 9.72 -6.82
CA GLU A 61 14.96 10.46 -6.02
C GLU A 61 14.09 11.26 -7.01
N GLU A 62 13.33 10.60 -7.85
CA GLU A 62 12.28 11.26 -8.59
C GLU A 62 11.19 11.61 -7.60
N LEU A 63 11.24 12.83 -7.12
CA LEU A 63 10.14 13.44 -6.39
C LEU A 63 8.96 13.50 -7.34
N ILE A 64 7.82 12.95 -6.91
CA ILE A 64 6.58 13.14 -7.65
C ILE A 64 6.22 14.62 -7.56
N ASP A 65 6.37 15.33 -8.65
CA ASP A 65 5.95 16.71 -8.77
C ASP A 65 4.42 16.78 -8.77
N LEU A 66 3.85 17.30 -7.67
CA LEU A 66 2.45 17.58 -7.62
C LEU A 66 2.08 18.70 -8.60
N PRO A 67 0.98 18.57 -9.34
CA PRO A 67 0.52 19.63 -10.21
C PRO A 67 0.24 20.91 -9.42
N LYS A 68 0.56 22.07 -10.01
CA LYS A 68 0.36 23.39 -9.39
C LYS A 68 -1.11 23.81 -9.45
N PHE A 69 -1.97 23.09 -8.76
CA PHE A 69 -3.36 23.47 -8.54
C PHE A 69 -3.45 24.41 -7.34
N THR A 70 -4.22 25.48 -7.48
CA THR A 70 -4.28 26.56 -6.47
C THR A 70 -5.67 26.90 -5.97
N THR A 71 -6.71 26.38 -6.63
CA THR A 71 -8.10 26.66 -6.24
C THR A 71 -8.39 26.08 -4.85
N ASN A 72 -9.01 26.89 -4.00
CA ASN A 72 -9.51 26.41 -2.73
C ASN A 72 -10.77 25.57 -2.98
N LYS A 73 -10.69 24.30 -2.70
CA LYS A 73 -11.73 23.29 -2.94
C LYS A 73 -12.27 22.77 -1.62
N GLU A 74 -13.58 22.50 -1.60
CA GLU A 74 -14.23 21.85 -0.46
C GLU A 74 -13.93 20.35 -0.46
N ILE A 75 -13.49 19.84 0.68
CA ILE A 75 -13.21 18.42 0.90
C ILE A 75 -13.59 18.04 2.32
N GLU A 76 -14.30 16.94 2.47
CA GLU A 76 -14.63 16.32 3.75
C GLU A 76 -13.95 14.95 3.82
N ILE A 77 -13.31 14.68 4.97
CA ILE A 77 -12.70 13.38 5.24
C ILE A 77 -13.29 12.83 6.53
N LYS A 78 -14.05 11.74 6.40
CA LYS A 78 -14.69 11.04 7.51
C LYS A 78 -13.93 9.77 7.83
N PHE A 79 -13.48 9.60 9.07
CA PHE A 79 -12.93 8.34 9.55
C PHE A 79 -14.08 7.36 9.78
N LEU A 80 -14.04 6.21 9.12
CA LEU A 80 -15.05 5.16 9.28
C LEU A 80 -14.63 4.11 10.32
N ASN A 81 -13.49 3.50 10.13
CA ASN A 81 -12.85 2.57 11.07
C ASN A 81 -11.49 2.13 10.53
N HIS A 82 -10.56 1.68 11.39
CA HIS A 82 -9.25 1.14 11.02
C HIS A 82 -8.54 1.99 9.96
N ALA A 83 -8.23 1.46 8.77
CA ALA A 83 -7.65 2.19 7.65
C ALA A 83 -8.71 2.81 6.70
N SER A 84 -10.00 2.71 7.07
CA SER A 84 -11.12 3.13 6.23
C SER A 84 -11.43 4.61 6.42
N LEU A 85 -11.11 5.40 5.42
CA LEU A 85 -11.45 6.82 5.31
C LEU A 85 -12.44 7.01 4.16
N LEU A 86 -13.44 7.86 4.36
CA LEU A 86 -14.34 8.32 3.32
C LEU A 86 -13.98 9.75 2.95
N VAL A 87 -13.64 9.98 1.71
CA VAL A 87 -13.30 11.29 1.15
C VAL A 87 -14.44 11.74 0.26
N SER A 88 -15.03 12.88 0.57
CA SER A 88 -16.15 13.45 -0.15
C SER A 88 -15.82 14.86 -0.64
N THR A 89 -16.09 15.11 -1.91
CA THR A 89 -15.91 16.40 -2.56
C THR A 89 -17.12 16.68 -3.48
N PRO A 90 -17.30 17.88 -3.98
CA PRO A 90 -18.28 18.16 -5.02
C PRO A 90 -18.02 17.45 -6.37
N ASP A 91 -16.79 17.00 -6.60
CA ASP A 91 -16.35 16.44 -7.89
C ASP A 91 -16.20 14.92 -7.89
N PHE A 92 -15.95 14.32 -6.73
CA PHE A 92 -15.78 12.86 -6.55
C PHE A 92 -15.94 12.45 -5.08
N LYS A 93 -16.24 11.17 -4.87
CA LYS A 93 -16.31 10.52 -3.56
C LYS A 93 -15.61 9.16 -3.61
N PHE A 94 -14.76 8.83 -2.64
CA PHE A 94 -14.14 7.51 -2.56
C PHE A 94 -13.88 7.09 -1.11
N ALA A 95 -13.69 5.78 -0.93
CA ALA A 95 -13.26 5.22 0.35
C ALA A 95 -11.93 4.49 0.21
N THR A 96 -11.18 4.39 1.32
CA THR A 96 -9.94 3.62 1.40
C THR A 96 -10.16 2.36 2.23
N ASP A 97 -9.58 1.23 1.81
CA ASP A 97 -9.37 0.00 2.57
C ASP A 97 -10.51 -0.37 3.55
N PRO A 98 -11.74 -0.65 3.08
CA PRO A 98 -12.88 -0.77 3.96
C PRO A 98 -12.90 -2.10 4.72
N TRP A 99 -12.60 -2.03 6.04
CA TRP A 99 -12.90 -3.06 7.02
C TRP A 99 -13.86 -2.47 8.06
N LEU A 100 -15.16 -2.74 7.91
CA LEU A 100 -16.24 -2.07 8.64
C LEU A 100 -17.15 -3.01 9.40
N THR A 101 -16.98 -4.32 9.23
CA THR A 101 -17.72 -5.38 9.93
C THR A 101 -16.86 -6.62 10.07
N GLY A 102 -17.28 -7.56 10.91
CA GLY A 102 -16.63 -8.85 11.05
C GLY A 102 -15.21 -8.82 11.60
N GLN A 103 -14.49 -9.88 11.31
CA GLN A 103 -13.16 -10.16 11.84
C GLN A 103 -12.13 -10.30 10.72
N ALA A 104 -10.88 -9.93 10.99
CA ALA A 104 -9.77 -10.14 10.08
C ALA A 104 -8.80 -11.21 10.61
N PHE A 105 -7.90 -11.73 9.74
CA PHE A 105 -6.86 -12.70 10.07
C PHE A 105 -7.40 -13.95 10.80
N SER A 106 -8.39 -14.62 10.20
CA SER A 106 -8.96 -15.86 10.73
C SER A 106 -9.33 -15.76 12.22
N THR A 107 -10.07 -14.71 12.60
CA THR A 107 -10.50 -14.41 13.97
C THR A 107 -9.45 -13.77 14.89
N GLY A 108 -8.25 -13.51 14.39
CA GLY A 108 -7.18 -12.93 15.19
C GLY A 108 -7.39 -11.46 15.53
N TRP A 109 -8.08 -10.72 14.67
CA TRP A 109 -8.30 -9.28 14.84
C TRP A 109 -9.78 -8.93 14.75
N TRP A 110 -10.17 -7.94 15.59
CA TRP A 110 -11.53 -7.44 15.68
C TRP A 110 -11.50 -5.91 15.71
N LEU A 111 -12.50 -5.30 15.09
CA LEU A 111 -12.69 -3.85 15.18
C LEU A 111 -12.91 -3.46 16.66
N LYS A 112 -12.11 -2.52 17.15
CA LYS A 112 -12.21 -2.02 18.53
C LYS A 112 -13.52 -1.28 18.77
N TYR A 113 -14.04 -0.61 17.77
CA TYR A 113 -15.29 0.15 17.82
C TYR A 113 -16.21 -0.31 16.70
N LYS A 114 -17.50 -0.12 16.90
CA LYS A 114 -18.48 -0.32 15.82
C LYS A 114 -18.30 0.74 14.76
N SER A 115 -18.40 0.34 13.52
CA SER A 115 -18.43 1.28 12.40
C SER A 115 -19.66 2.19 12.45
N PRO A 116 -19.62 3.39 11.90
CA PRO A 116 -20.77 4.30 11.85
C PRO A 116 -21.97 3.65 11.19
N MET A 117 -23.19 3.93 11.65
CA MET A 117 -24.40 3.49 10.94
C MET A 117 -24.45 4.13 9.55
N GLY A 118 -24.89 3.36 8.57
CA GLY A 118 -25.01 3.82 7.18
C GLY A 118 -23.70 3.72 6.38
N TRP A 119 -22.69 3.01 6.91
CA TRP A 119 -21.44 2.83 6.20
C TRP A 119 -21.61 2.06 4.86
N GLU A 120 -22.61 1.18 4.78
CA GLU A 120 -22.96 0.43 3.57
C GLU A 120 -23.41 1.39 2.44
N GLU A 121 -24.27 2.35 2.78
CA GLU A 121 -24.72 3.40 1.88
C GLU A 121 -23.57 4.35 1.54
N ASP A 122 -22.73 4.70 2.52
CA ASP A 122 -21.55 5.52 2.31
C ASP A 122 -20.63 4.88 1.26
N LEU A 123 -20.31 3.58 1.40
CA LEU A 123 -19.47 2.87 0.42
C LEU A 123 -20.14 2.80 -0.96
N ASN A 124 -21.43 2.45 -1.02
CA ASN A 124 -22.15 2.30 -2.29
C ASN A 124 -22.44 3.63 -3.00
N SER A 125 -22.26 4.77 -2.32
CA SER A 125 -22.34 6.12 -2.90
C SER A 125 -20.99 6.63 -3.42
N CYS A 126 -19.90 5.88 -3.28
CA CYS A 126 -18.59 6.25 -3.82
C CYS A 126 -18.54 6.11 -5.34
N ASP A 127 -17.69 6.92 -5.98
CA ASP A 127 -17.33 6.76 -7.39
C ASP A 127 -16.34 5.61 -7.57
N PHE A 128 -15.51 5.34 -6.55
CA PHE A 128 -14.60 4.19 -6.48
C PHE A 128 -14.19 3.88 -5.05
N ILE A 129 -13.63 2.69 -4.82
CA ILE A 129 -12.96 2.30 -3.58
C ILE A 129 -11.49 2.03 -3.90
N TYR A 130 -10.58 2.61 -3.11
CA TYR A 130 -9.15 2.32 -3.17
C TYR A 130 -8.81 1.18 -2.21
N ILE A 131 -8.08 0.17 -2.71
CA ILE A 131 -7.52 -0.93 -1.93
C ILE A 131 -6.00 -0.89 -2.07
N SER A 132 -5.32 -0.70 -0.94
CA SER A 132 -3.86 -0.58 -0.90
C SER A 132 -3.14 -1.90 -1.15
N HIS A 133 -3.64 -2.99 -0.54
CA HIS A 133 -3.06 -4.33 -0.61
C HIS A 133 -4.05 -5.42 -0.16
N THR A 134 -3.60 -6.69 -0.14
CA THR A 134 -4.46 -7.88 0.05
C THR A 134 -4.65 -8.32 1.50
N HIS A 135 -4.09 -7.66 2.49
CA HIS A 135 -4.31 -8.07 3.88
C HIS A 135 -5.81 -8.00 4.26
N PRO A 136 -6.29 -8.93 5.09
CA PRO A 136 -7.73 -9.05 5.37
C PRO A 136 -8.36 -7.86 6.11
N ASP A 137 -7.57 -7.00 6.69
CA ASP A 137 -7.99 -5.76 7.36
C ASP A 137 -8.00 -4.54 6.42
N HIS A 138 -7.64 -4.74 5.15
CA HIS A 138 -7.68 -3.74 4.07
C HIS A 138 -8.57 -4.23 2.91
N LEU A 139 -8.30 -5.40 2.34
CA LEU A 139 -9.17 -6.08 1.40
C LEU A 139 -10.06 -7.06 2.16
N HIS A 140 -11.16 -6.55 2.77
CA HIS A 140 -12.00 -7.31 3.67
C HIS A 140 -13.21 -7.91 2.96
N PRO A 141 -13.26 -9.24 2.72
CA PRO A 141 -14.31 -9.85 1.89
C PRO A 141 -15.70 -9.72 2.47
N GLU A 142 -15.88 -9.78 3.81
CA GLU A 142 -17.20 -9.61 4.44
C GLU A 142 -17.71 -8.17 4.24
N THR A 143 -16.91 -7.13 4.47
CA THR A 143 -17.31 -5.75 4.19
C THR A 143 -17.63 -5.57 2.71
N LEU A 144 -16.79 -6.09 1.81
CA LEU A 144 -17.01 -6.01 0.37
C LEU A 144 -18.21 -6.80 -0.13
N SER A 145 -18.77 -7.71 0.67
CA SER A 145 -20.03 -8.40 0.31
C SER A 145 -21.24 -7.47 0.31
N TYR A 146 -21.19 -6.35 1.03
CA TYR A 146 -22.23 -5.30 1.04
C TYR A 146 -22.05 -4.26 -0.06
N VAL A 147 -20.93 -4.29 -0.78
CA VAL A 147 -20.64 -3.35 -1.87
C VAL A 147 -21.14 -3.88 -3.20
N ASN A 148 -21.78 -3.00 -4.00
CA ASN A 148 -22.22 -3.31 -5.33
C ASN A 148 -21.06 -3.81 -6.20
N LYS A 149 -21.22 -4.94 -6.86
CA LYS A 149 -20.17 -5.57 -7.65
C LYS A 149 -19.77 -4.80 -8.92
N SER A 150 -20.55 -3.80 -9.33
CA SER A 150 -20.17 -2.84 -10.37
C SER A 150 -19.30 -1.68 -9.88
N MET A 151 -19.09 -1.55 -8.55
CA MET A 151 -18.26 -0.51 -7.96
C MET A 151 -16.86 -0.55 -8.57
N PRO A 152 -16.34 0.56 -9.10
CA PRO A 152 -14.95 0.66 -9.52
C PRO A 152 -14.01 0.48 -8.32
N ILE A 153 -13.02 -0.42 -8.44
CA ILE A 153 -12.00 -0.61 -7.42
C ILE A 153 -10.66 -0.15 -7.99
N LEU A 154 -10.06 0.85 -7.35
CA LEU A 154 -8.74 1.34 -7.68
C LEU A 154 -7.69 0.54 -6.91
N ILE A 155 -6.73 -0.04 -7.62
CA ILE A 155 -5.62 -0.82 -7.06
C ILE A 155 -4.30 -0.47 -7.76
N ALA A 156 -3.19 -0.77 -7.12
CA ALA A 156 -1.90 -0.80 -7.78
C ALA A 156 -1.79 -2.00 -8.74
N ASP A 157 -1.13 -1.81 -9.88
CA ASP A 157 -0.83 -2.88 -10.84
C ASP A 157 0.40 -3.69 -10.36
N PHE A 158 0.16 -4.57 -9.40
CA PHE A 158 1.22 -5.44 -8.86
C PHE A 158 1.56 -6.58 -9.83
N ALA A 159 2.84 -6.90 -9.94
CA ALA A 159 3.31 -8.00 -10.79
C ALA A 159 2.74 -9.38 -10.39
N SER A 160 2.41 -9.57 -9.10
CA SER A 160 1.79 -10.81 -8.60
C SER A 160 0.32 -10.95 -9.01
N GLN A 161 -0.35 -9.85 -9.37
CA GLN A 161 -1.79 -9.78 -9.62
C GLN A 161 -2.66 -10.27 -8.44
N SER A 162 -2.09 -10.30 -7.22
CA SER A 162 -2.75 -10.85 -6.03
C SER A 162 -4.06 -10.14 -5.71
N SER A 163 -4.06 -8.79 -5.69
CA SER A 163 -5.24 -7.97 -5.44
C SER A 163 -6.30 -8.15 -6.54
N GLU A 164 -5.88 -8.13 -7.81
CA GLU A 164 -6.76 -8.33 -8.97
C GLU A 164 -7.45 -9.69 -8.91
N ASN A 165 -6.68 -10.77 -8.75
CA ASN A 165 -7.21 -12.12 -8.70
C ASN A 165 -8.19 -12.31 -7.53
N TYR A 166 -7.86 -11.73 -6.37
CA TYR A 166 -8.74 -11.85 -5.22
C TYR A 166 -10.04 -11.07 -5.39
N LEU A 167 -9.99 -9.82 -5.86
CA LEU A 167 -11.18 -9.02 -6.15
C LEU A 167 -12.07 -9.65 -7.23
N ASN A 168 -11.48 -10.20 -8.29
CA ASN A 168 -12.22 -10.95 -9.31
C ASN A 168 -12.92 -12.17 -8.69
N SER A 169 -12.30 -12.90 -7.77
CA SER A 169 -12.91 -14.02 -7.06
C SER A 169 -14.10 -13.61 -6.18
N LEU A 170 -14.11 -12.35 -5.70
CA LEU A 170 -15.22 -11.75 -4.96
C LEU A 170 -16.31 -11.16 -5.87
N GLY A 171 -16.13 -11.23 -7.19
CA GLY A 171 -17.09 -10.77 -8.21
C GLY A 171 -16.92 -9.31 -8.64
N PHE A 172 -15.84 -8.64 -8.26
CA PHE A 172 -15.51 -7.29 -8.73
C PHE A 172 -14.71 -7.38 -10.04
N ASN A 173 -15.28 -6.90 -11.15
CA ASN A 173 -14.65 -6.93 -12.47
C ASN A 173 -14.33 -5.54 -13.02
N ASN A 174 -14.77 -4.48 -12.32
CA ASN A 174 -14.50 -3.09 -12.70
C ASN A 174 -13.27 -2.59 -11.94
N LEU A 175 -12.08 -3.02 -12.36
CA LEU A 175 -10.83 -2.70 -11.71
C LEU A 175 -10.09 -1.59 -12.46
N ILE A 176 -9.74 -0.52 -11.76
CA ILE A 176 -8.86 0.56 -12.24
C ILE A 176 -7.47 0.24 -11.71
N LYS A 177 -6.58 -0.20 -12.60
CA LYS A 177 -5.21 -0.56 -12.26
C LYS A 177 -4.26 0.57 -12.64
N LEU A 178 -3.48 1.05 -11.68
CA LEU A 178 -2.44 2.03 -11.90
C LEU A 178 -1.07 1.41 -11.62
N LYS A 179 -0.15 1.61 -12.53
CA LYS A 179 1.27 1.35 -12.27
C LYS A 179 1.76 2.33 -11.22
N HIS A 180 2.82 1.96 -10.52
CA HIS A 180 3.48 2.88 -9.60
C HIS A 180 3.91 4.15 -10.35
N GLU A 181 3.65 5.30 -9.71
CA GLU A 181 3.88 6.64 -10.28
C GLU A 181 3.03 7.00 -11.51
N GLU A 182 2.20 6.08 -11.99
CA GLU A 182 1.20 6.43 -13.00
C GLU A 182 0.17 7.40 -12.39
N THR A 183 -0.23 8.39 -13.18
CA THR A 183 -1.09 9.46 -12.69
C THR A 183 -2.40 9.53 -13.44
N LEU A 184 -3.49 9.70 -12.69
CA LEU A 184 -4.78 10.11 -13.23
C LEU A 184 -4.94 11.62 -12.97
N ILE A 185 -5.05 12.41 -14.02
CA ILE A 185 -5.12 13.86 -13.91
C ILE A 185 -6.29 14.45 -14.69
N ASN A 186 -7.02 15.34 -14.03
CA ASN A 186 -8.04 16.18 -14.64
C ASN A 186 -7.76 17.66 -14.34
N HIS A 187 -7.13 18.33 -15.29
CA HIS A 187 -6.75 19.75 -15.14
C HIS A 187 -7.94 20.70 -14.95
N LYS A 188 -9.10 20.39 -15.58
CA LYS A 188 -10.28 21.26 -15.47
C LYS A 188 -10.89 21.23 -14.08
N LYS A 189 -10.89 20.07 -13.45
CA LYS A 189 -11.38 19.86 -12.08
C LYS A 189 -10.28 19.98 -11.02
N GLU A 190 -9.04 20.20 -11.44
CA GLU A 190 -7.87 20.23 -10.57
C GLU A 190 -7.77 18.98 -9.68
N ILE A 191 -7.91 17.80 -10.30
CA ILE A 191 -7.85 16.49 -9.65
C ILE A 191 -6.61 15.76 -10.14
N PHE A 192 -5.87 15.16 -9.22
CA PHE A 192 -4.72 14.29 -9.48
C PHE A 192 -4.70 13.15 -8.49
N PHE A 193 -4.52 11.93 -9.00
CA PHE A 193 -4.24 10.74 -8.21
C PHE A 193 -2.99 10.05 -8.74
N SER A 194 -2.20 9.49 -7.82
CA SER A 194 -1.09 8.59 -8.14
C SER A 194 -1.00 7.49 -7.10
N VAL A 195 -0.60 6.30 -7.52
CA VAL A 195 -0.35 5.18 -6.62
C VAL A 195 1.15 5.05 -6.40
N LEU A 196 1.57 5.08 -5.14
CA LEU A 196 2.96 5.01 -4.71
C LEU A 196 3.31 3.61 -4.25
N LYS A 197 4.47 3.13 -4.65
CA LYS A 197 5.00 1.82 -4.23
C LYS A 197 5.40 1.83 -2.76
N SER A 198 5.18 0.71 -2.05
CA SER A 198 5.83 0.50 -0.76
C SER A 198 7.35 0.43 -0.92
N GLY A 199 8.07 1.01 0.03
CA GLY A 199 9.52 1.04 -0.02
C GLY A 199 10.21 -0.31 0.26
N ASP A 200 9.48 -1.31 0.75
CA ASP A 200 10.02 -2.60 1.18
C ASP A 200 9.69 -3.77 0.25
N PHE A 201 9.33 -3.48 -0.99
CA PHE A 201 9.04 -4.48 -2.04
C PHE A 201 7.83 -5.39 -1.80
N ARG A 202 7.00 -5.11 -0.81
CA ARG A 202 5.71 -5.77 -0.65
C ARG A 202 4.74 -5.30 -1.71
N ASP A 203 3.75 -6.15 -2.04
CA ASP A 203 2.59 -5.77 -2.84
C ASP A 203 1.66 -4.89 -1.99
N ASP A 204 2.16 -3.70 -1.68
CA ASP A 204 1.52 -2.68 -0.87
C ASP A 204 1.74 -1.30 -1.50
N SER A 205 0.79 -0.41 -1.31
CA SER A 205 0.80 0.88 -1.96
C SER A 205 0.18 1.97 -1.08
N GLY A 206 0.58 3.21 -1.36
CA GLY A 206 -0.10 4.41 -0.88
C GLY A 206 -0.81 5.13 -2.01
N LEU A 207 -1.84 5.91 -1.70
CA LEU A 207 -2.55 6.76 -2.65
C LEU A 207 -2.22 8.22 -2.40
N LEU A 208 -1.69 8.90 -3.41
CA LEU A 208 -1.44 10.34 -3.39
C LEU A 208 -2.57 11.06 -4.11
N LEU A 209 -3.16 12.04 -3.44
CA LEU A 209 -4.23 12.92 -3.95
C LEU A 209 -3.76 14.35 -4.01
N LYS A 210 -4.05 15.06 -5.09
CA LYS A 210 -4.07 16.51 -5.17
C LYS A 210 -5.44 16.97 -5.69
N TYR A 211 -6.11 17.85 -4.94
CA TYR A 211 -7.42 18.41 -5.30
C TYR A 211 -7.43 19.90 -5.00
N GLY A 212 -7.36 20.71 -6.03
CA GLY A 212 -7.11 22.13 -5.86
C GLY A 212 -5.83 22.37 -5.06
N ASN A 213 -5.89 23.23 -4.05
CA ASN A 213 -4.75 23.50 -3.15
C ASN A 213 -4.55 22.41 -2.07
N PHE A 214 -5.49 21.50 -1.87
CA PHE A 214 -5.38 20.39 -0.93
C PHE A 214 -4.53 19.24 -1.51
N SER A 215 -3.71 18.61 -0.68
CA SER A 215 -2.93 17.42 -1.04
C SER A 215 -2.85 16.44 0.12
N ALA A 216 -3.01 15.16 -0.17
CA ALA A 216 -2.99 14.12 0.85
C ALA A 216 -2.26 12.87 0.37
N LEU A 217 -1.54 12.23 1.28
CA LEU A 217 -1.01 10.89 1.13
C LEU A 217 -1.75 9.94 2.07
N PHE A 218 -2.46 8.98 1.51
CA PHE A 218 -3.01 7.83 2.22
C PHE A 218 -1.98 6.71 2.17
N ASN A 219 -1.04 6.75 3.14
CA ASN A 219 0.11 5.85 3.16
C ASN A 219 -0.25 4.45 3.66
N VAL A 220 -1.29 4.35 4.47
CA VAL A 220 -1.81 3.11 5.08
C VAL A 220 -0.69 2.34 5.78
N ASP A 221 -0.40 1.11 5.35
CA ASP A 221 0.67 0.26 5.88
C ASP A 221 1.96 0.31 5.06
N SER A 222 1.94 1.07 3.97
CA SER A 222 3.11 1.22 3.10
C SER A 222 4.31 1.80 3.84
N ASN A 223 5.48 1.26 3.58
CA ASN A 223 6.75 1.79 4.10
C ASN A 223 7.33 2.92 3.25
N TYR A 224 6.56 3.53 2.36
CA TYR A 224 7.02 4.61 1.49
C TYR A 224 7.76 5.71 2.25
N LEU A 225 7.23 6.14 3.40
CA LEU A 225 7.82 7.20 4.23
C LEU A 225 9.21 6.91 4.75
N ASN A 226 9.62 5.64 4.84
CA ASN A 226 10.94 5.24 5.32
C ASN A 226 12.01 5.29 4.24
N TYR A 227 11.63 5.31 2.97
CA TYR A 227 12.54 5.13 1.84
C TYR A 227 12.52 6.28 0.85
N PHE A 228 11.43 7.04 0.78
CA PHE A 228 11.22 8.06 -0.24
C PHE A 228 10.91 9.41 0.39
N LYS A 229 11.27 10.47 -0.30
CA LYS A 229 10.88 11.83 0.07
C LYS A 229 9.41 12.06 -0.26
N LEU A 230 8.72 12.73 0.64
CA LEU A 230 7.36 13.19 0.38
C LEU A 230 7.39 14.37 -0.59
N PRO A 231 6.35 14.50 -1.43
CA PRO A 231 6.13 15.74 -2.15
C PRO A 231 6.09 16.93 -1.18
N GLU A 232 6.68 18.05 -1.58
CA GLU A 232 6.61 19.26 -0.79
C GLU A 232 5.15 19.72 -0.62
N GLN A 233 4.82 20.24 0.55
CA GLN A 233 3.53 20.85 0.85
C GLN A 233 2.33 19.89 0.87
N LEU A 234 2.48 18.67 1.39
CA LEU A 234 1.31 17.86 1.72
C LEU A 234 0.49 18.52 2.83
N THR A 235 -0.83 18.61 2.61
CA THR A 235 -1.78 19.11 3.59
C THR A 235 -2.09 18.06 4.66
N MET A 236 -2.11 16.77 4.27
CA MET A 236 -2.44 15.65 5.15
C MET A 236 -1.62 14.41 4.81
N VAL A 237 -1.26 13.66 5.85
CA VAL A 237 -0.75 12.29 5.73
C VAL A 237 -1.59 11.39 6.63
N ALA A 238 -2.19 10.35 6.06
CA ALA A 238 -2.83 9.27 6.79
C ALA A 238 -1.92 8.04 6.77
N SER A 239 -1.44 7.61 7.92
CA SER A 239 -0.52 6.48 8.04
C SER A 239 -0.81 5.66 9.27
N SER A 240 -0.42 4.39 9.27
CA SER A 240 -0.46 3.52 10.43
C SER A 240 0.49 4.03 11.51
N PHE A 241 0.02 4.07 12.76
CA PHE A 241 0.83 4.35 13.95
C PHE A 241 1.00 3.11 14.83
N ALA A 242 0.46 1.98 14.45
CA ALA A 242 0.71 0.73 15.13
C ALA A 242 2.19 0.38 14.98
N GLY A 243 2.90 0.23 16.07
CA GLY A 243 4.24 -0.35 16.05
C GLY A 243 4.15 -1.66 15.28
N GLY A 244 4.92 -1.76 14.20
CA GLY A 244 4.74 -2.78 13.19
C GLY A 244 4.55 -4.17 13.76
N ALA A 245 3.65 -4.93 13.16
CA ALA A 245 3.36 -6.32 13.49
C ALA A 245 4.54 -7.27 13.20
N GLY A 246 5.77 -6.81 13.37
CA GLY A 246 7.00 -7.59 13.18
C GLY A 246 7.07 -8.86 14.01
N SER A 247 6.10 -9.08 14.87
CA SER A 247 5.97 -10.27 15.71
C SER A 247 4.63 -10.99 15.56
N TYR A 248 3.89 -10.74 14.50
CA TYR A 248 2.66 -11.44 14.19
C TYR A 248 2.91 -12.68 13.31
N PRO A 249 2.21 -13.82 13.51
CA PRO A 249 1.31 -14.10 14.62
C PRO A 249 2.06 -14.24 15.94
N VAL A 250 1.40 -13.76 16.98
CA VAL A 250 1.91 -13.76 18.33
C VAL A 250 1.83 -15.16 18.95
N CYS A 251 2.79 -16.03 18.68
CA CYS A 251 2.93 -17.32 19.35
C CYS A 251 4.01 -17.20 20.41
N PHE A 252 3.64 -17.00 21.69
CA PHE A 252 4.61 -16.58 22.69
C PHE A 252 4.80 -17.49 23.85
N GLU A 253 6.07 -17.73 24.11
CA GLU A 253 6.56 -18.24 25.38
C GLU A 253 6.59 -17.15 26.48
N ASN A 254 6.72 -15.87 26.11
CA ASN A 254 6.75 -14.75 27.07
C ASN A 254 5.87 -13.57 26.64
N ILE A 255 4.59 -13.67 27.01
CA ILE A 255 3.55 -12.70 26.68
C ILE A 255 3.89 -11.29 27.20
N ASN A 256 4.53 -11.17 28.37
CA ASN A 256 4.74 -9.88 29.04
C ASN A 256 5.72 -8.95 28.30
N GLU A 257 6.78 -9.47 27.73
CA GLU A 257 7.74 -8.64 26.96
C GLU A 257 7.17 -8.23 25.61
N LYS A 258 6.37 -9.10 25.00
CA LYS A 258 5.81 -8.81 23.69
C LYS A 258 4.49 -8.03 23.73
N GLN A 259 3.71 -8.11 24.79
CA GLN A 259 2.64 -7.16 25.04
C GLN A 259 3.16 -5.73 25.18
N LYS A 260 4.36 -5.55 25.73
CA LYS A 260 5.02 -4.24 25.76
C LYS A 260 5.48 -3.75 24.39
N SER A 261 5.87 -4.64 23.47
CA SER A 261 6.28 -4.28 22.12
C SER A 261 5.12 -3.99 21.16
N ILE A 262 3.91 -4.50 21.46
CA ILE A 262 2.68 -4.26 20.68
C ILE A 262 1.98 -2.97 21.16
N GLY A 263 2.28 -2.51 22.37
CA GLY A 263 1.68 -1.31 22.95
C GLY A 263 2.56 -0.05 22.87
N GLN A 264 3.70 -0.14 22.22
CA GLN A 264 4.60 0.99 21.93
C GLN A 264 4.48 1.37 20.47
#